data_e65dddc3d0494d0b604b27e6ca202444
#
_entry.id   e65dddc3d0494d0b604b27e6ca202444
#
_cell.length_a   1.000
_cell.length_b   1.000
_cell.length_c   1.000
_cell.angle_alpha   90.00
_cell.angle_beta   90.00
_cell.angle_gamma   90.00
#
_symmetry.space_group_name_H-M   'P 1'
#
loop_
_entity.id
_entity.type
_entity.pdbx_description
1 polymer ?
#
loop_
_entity_poly.entity_id
_entity_poly.type
_entity_poly.pdbx_seq_one_letter_code
_entity_poly.pdbx_strand_id
1 'polypeptide(L)'
;MRPNLQTRLELYNIFMDYYKELVSNIEKAIESADYDKASKLIDDELSLPYVPKDVLERLREFKENIPAEDINRTLSEEEIREYLKGNEYRQLVAVEQLNKLNLREYYDLCNEYLKSDGFINAKVLLIESLVRQEISDEYTMLKDGMLFNFIPRYVMLPEESEGYNTALKILSDYYMKEPSYFLMARDLLYKDCFMALPLSYIREEGEMLARNIISYLDSVLK
;
A
#
# COMPACT_ATOMS: atom_id res chain seq x y z
N MET A 1 23.36 -30.95 17.33
CA MET A 1 24.82 -30.70 17.27
C MET A 1 25.05 -29.22 17.56
N ARG A 2 25.78 -28.84 18.61
CA ARG A 2 26.07 -27.42 18.89
C ARG A 2 27.22 -26.97 17.96
N PRO A 3 27.12 -25.82 17.27
CA PRO A 3 28.22 -25.33 16.42
C PRO A 3 29.47 -25.10 17.26
N ASN A 4 30.64 -25.36 16.67
CA ASN A 4 31.93 -25.19 17.36
C ASN A 4 32.23 -23.69 17.59
N LEU A 5 33.22 -23.40 18.44
CA LEU A 5 33.53 -22.01 18.83
C LEU A 5 33.92 -21.13 17.63
N GLN A 6 34.59 -21.71 16.65
CA GLN A 6 35.05 -21.01 15.45
C GLN A 6 33.89 -20.63 14.52
N THR A 7 32.92 -21.53 14.32
CA THR A 7 31.70 -21.26 13.56
C THR A 7 30.84 -20.19 14.24
N ARG A 8 30.83 -20.14 15.58
CA ARG A 8 30.12 -19.11 16.35
C ARG A 8 30.77 -17.73 16.20
N LEU A 9 32.10 -17.67 16.18
CA LEU A 9 32.85 -16.42 15.97
C LEU A 9 32.68 -15.89 14.53
N GLU A 10 32.68 -16.76 13.55
CA GLU A 10 32.42 -16.40 12.14
C GLU A 10 31.00 -15.86 11.95
N LEU A 11 30.00 -16.51 12.49
CA LEU A 11 28.61 -16.04 12.46
C LEU A 11 28.45 -14.69 13.19
N TYR A 12 29.11 -14.51 14.33
CA TYR A 12 29.10 -13.26 15.08
C TYR A 12 29.72 -12.11 14.26
N ASN A 13 30.84 -12.35 13.60
CA ASN A 13 31.49 -11.35 12.77
C ASN A 13 30.64 -10.95 11.55
N ILE A 14 30.03 -11.93 10.86
CA ILE A 14 29.11 -11.66 9.75
C ILE A 14 27.92 -10.81 10.22
N PHE A 15 27.36 -11.12 11.38
CA PHE A 15 26.26 -10.41 11.97
C PHE A 15 26.62 -8.97 12.36
N MET A 16 27.80 -8.77 12.93
CA MET A 16 28.31 -7.44 13.29
C MET A 16 28.67 -6.60 12.06
N ASP A 17 29.16 -7.20 10.99
CA ASP A 17 29.45 -6.49 9.75
C ASP A 17 28.18 -6.07 9.02
N TYR A 18 27.12 -6.89 9.04
CA TYR A 18 25.79 -6.51 8.56
C TYR A 18 25.28 -5.22 9.24
N TYR A 19 25.34 -5.15 10.58
CA TYR A 19 24.85 -3.97 11.30
C TYR A 19 25.72 -2.73 11.08
N LYS A 20 27.02 -2.88 10.89
CA LYS A 20 27.88 -1.75 10.51
C LYS A 20 27.51 -1.19 9.15
N GLU A 21 27.24 -2.07 8.18
CA GLU A 21 26.83 -1.68 6.84
C GLU A 21 25.43 -1.02 6.85
N LEU A 22 24.48 -1.59 7.58
CA LEU A 22 23.14 -1.04 7.76
C LEU A 22 23.18 0.38 8.34
N VAL A 23 23.89 0.57 9.45
CA VAL A 23 24.05 1.87 10.10
C VAL A 23 24.70 2.88 9.15
N SER A 24 25.76 2.48 8.43
CA SER A 24 26.41 3.34 7.44
C SER A 24 25.50 3.75 6.29
N ASN A 25 24.61 2.84 5.85
CA ASN A 25 23.64 3.14 4.79
C ASN A 25 22.56 4.10 5.27
N ILE A 26 22.12 3.97 6.53
CA ILE A 26 21.17 4.90 7.15
C ILE A 26 21.82 6.28 7.30
N GLU A 27 23.04 6.38 7.81
CA GLU A 27 23.78 7.64 7.96
C GLU A 27 23.91 8.36 6.61
N LYS A 28 24.32 7.65 5.56
CA LYS A 28 24.42 8.22 4.19
C LYS A 28 23.09 8.70 3.65
N ALA A 29 22.01 7.97 3.92
CA ALA A 29 20.67 8.38 3.50
C ALA A 29 20.23 9.66 4.23
N ILE A 30 20.50 9.79 5.54
CA ILE A 30 20.25 11.00 6.32
C ILE A 30 21.09 12.18 5.82
N GLU A 31 22.39 11.99 5.59
CA GLU A 31 23.30 13.01 5.07
C GLU A 31 22.88 13.54 3.68
N SER A 32 22.32 12.66 2.85
CA SER A 32 21.78 13.04 1.52
C SER A 32 20.34 13.55 1.56
N ALA A 33 19.76 13.73 2.75
CA ALA A 33 18.36 14.07 2.97
C ALA A 33 17.36 13.09 2.30
N ASP A 34 17.77 11.86 2.06
CA ASP A 34 16.92 10.76 1.59
C ASP A 34 16.24 10.09 2.80
N TYR A 35 15.39 10.85 3.47
CA TYR A 35 14.74 10.43 4.72
C TYR A 35 13.81 9.24 4.53
N ASP A 36 13.24 9.07 3.33
CA ASP A 36 12.40 7.90 3.01
C ASP A 36 13.18 6.61 3.04
N LYS A 37 14.36 6.62 2.41
CA LYS A 37 15.26 5.47 2.41
C LYS A 37 15.76 5.17 3.82
N ALA A 38 16.11 6.21 4.57
CA ALA A 38 16.54 6.07 5.96
C ALA A 38 15.43 5.47 6.82
N SER A 39 14.21 6.02 6.77
CA SER A 39 13.04 5.52 7.51
C SER A 39 12.72 4.07 7.15
N LYS A 40 12.74 3.73 5.86
CA LYS A 40 12.48 2.36 5.42
C LYS A 40 13.50 1.37 5.99
N LEU A 41 14.81 1.68 5.90
CA LEU A 41 15.85 0.83 6.45
C LEU A 41 15.70 0.64 7.96
N ILE A 42 15.32 1.69 8.69
CA ILE A 42 15.08 1.65 10.13
C ILE A 42 13.85 0.81 10.45
N ASP A 43 12.74 1.01 9.77
CA ASP A 43 11.48 0.32 10.05
C ASP A 43 11.54 -1.16 9.69
N ASP A 44 12.18 -1.51 8.57
CA ASP A 44 12.43 -2.89 8.18
C ASP A 44 13.20 -3.63 9.28
N GLU A 45 14.26 -3.02 9.82
CA GLU A 45 15.08 -3.65 10.88
C GLU A 45 14.34 -3.70 12.23
N LEU A 46 13.61 -2.63 12.61
CA LEU A 46 12.82 -2.61 13.84
C LEU A 46 11.66 -3.61 13.83
N SER A 47 11.24 -4.08 12.67
CA SER A 47 10.22 -5.12 12.52
C SER A 47 10.72 -6.52 12.80
N LEU A 48 12.05 -6.73 12.86
CA LEU A 48 12.65 -8.05 13.10
C LEU A 48 12.44 -8.51 14.55
N PRO A 49 12.28 -9.82 14.77
CA PRO A 49 12.03 -10.39 16.11
C PRO A 49 13.20 -10.18 17.09
N TYR A 50 14.40 -9.91 16.59
CA TYR A 50 15.59 -9.69 17.38
C TYR A 50 16.53 -8.68 16.71
N VAL A 51 16.84 -7.61 17.43
CA VAL A 51 17.86 -6.61 17.09
C VAL A 51 18.79 -6.44 18.31
N PRO A 52 20.12 -6.40 18.17
CA PRO A 52 21.02 -6.12 19.27
C PRO A 52 20.67 -4.80 19.97
N LYS A 53 20.82 -4.76 21.29
CA LYS A 53 20.36 -3.63 22.10
C LYS A 53 21.01 -2.30 21.71
N ASP A 54 22.31 -2.32 21.44
CA ASP A 54 23.09 -1.16 21.02
C ASP A 54 22.67 -0.62 19.65
N VAL A 55 22.37 -1.54 18.72
CA VAL A 55 21.81 -1.19 17.39
C VAL A 55 20.39 -0.65 17.52
N LEU A 56 19.56 -1.28 18.35
CA LEU A 56 18.18 -0.85 18.59
C LEU A 56 18.12 0.59 19.12
N GLU A 57 18.98 0.93 20.09
CA GLU A 57 19.09 2.28 20.64
C GLU A 57 19.50 3.28 19.55
N ARG A 58 20.47 2.94 18.70
CA ARG A 58 20.94 3.79 17.62
C ARG A 58 19.90 3.96 16.50
N LEU A 59 19.15 2.91 16.15
CA LEU A 59 18.04 3.02 15.19
C LEU A 59 16.93 3.94 15.69
N ARG A 60 16.64 3.91 17.00
CA ARG A 60 15.66 4.83 17.62
C ARG A 60 16.14 6.27 17.59
N GLU A 61 17.41 6.52 17.89
CA GLU A 61 18.02 7.85 17.78
C GLU A 61 17.95 8.38 16.35
N PHE A 62 18.25 7.56 15.35
CA PHE A 62 18.08 7.96 13.95
C PHE A 62 16.64 8.30 13.63
N LYS A 63 15.68 7.49 14.08
CA LYS A 63 14.25 7.71 13.83
C LYS A 63 13.76 9.02 14.46
N GLU A 64 14.23 9.36 15.65
CA GLU A 64 13.90 10.63 16.34
C GLU A 64 14.52 11.85 15.63
N ASN A 65 15.67 11.69 14.99
CA ASN A 65 16.38 12.76 14.28
C ASN A 65 15.94 12.93 12.82
N ILE A 66 15.22 11.97 12.24
CA ILE A 66 14.60 12.14 10.93
C ILE A 66 13.45 13.13 11.11
N PRO A 67 13.44 14.25 10.33
CA PRO A 67 12.31 15.17 10.37
C PRO A 67 11.01 14.38 10.12
N ALA A 68 10.11 14.40 11.09
CA ALA A 68 8.76 13.91 10.84
C ALA A 68 8.19 14.76 9.71
N GLU A 69 7.93 14.17 8.54
CA GLU A 69 7.15 14.86 7.54
C GLU A 69 5.82 15.25 8.21
N ASP A 70 5.53 16.53 8.25
CA ASP A 70 4.27 17.00 8.80
C ASP A 70 3.14 16.56 7.86
N ILE A 71 2.60 15.38 8.13
CA ILE A 71 1.51 14.76 7.34
C ILE A 71 0.30 15.70 7.25
N ASN A 72 0.19 16.65 8.18
CA ASN A 72 -0.87 17.66 8.20
C ASN A 72 -0.53 18.91 7.38
N ARG A 73 0.70 19.03 6.86
CA ARG A 73 1.08 20.15 6.03
C ARG A 73 0.34 20.09 4.69
N THR A 74 -0.26 21.20 4.28
CA THR A 74 -0.81 21.32 2.93
C THR A 74 0.35 21.45 1.93
N LEU A 75 0.44 20.52 0.98
CA LEU A 75 1.43 20.56 -0.09
C LEU A 75 1.02 21.54 -1.17
N SER A 76 1.98 22.25 -1.76
CA SER A 76 1.76 22.99 -3.00
C SER A 76 1.56 22.02 -4.18
N GLU A 77 1.07 22.54 -5.32
CA GLU A 77 0.89 21.71 -6.52
C GLU A 77 2.23 21.12 -7.00
N GLU A 78 3.32 21.89 -6.95
CA GLU A 78 4.66 21.45 -7.31
C GLU A 78 5.14 20.31 -6.41
N GLU A 79 4.90 20.43 -5.10
CA GLU A 79 5.24 19.37 -4.13
C GLU A 79 4.41 18.12 -4.36
N ILE A 80 3.11 18.25 -4.65
CA ILE A 80 2.26 17.10 -5.00
C ILE A 80 2.82 16.39 -6.24
N ARG A 81 3.23 17.13 -7.28
CA ARG A 81 3.85 16.56 -8.48
C ARG A 81 5.12 15.77 -8.18
N GLU A 82 5.97 16.29 -7.31
CA GLU A 82 7.20 15.59 -6.88
C GLU A 82 6.90 14.37 -6.02
N TYR A 83 5.94 14.45 -5.11
CA TYR A 83 5.51 13.34 -4.27
C TYR A 83 4.91 12.19 -5.09
N LEU A 84 4.15 12.49 -6.15
CA LEU A 84 3.61 11.48 -7.07
C LEU A 84 4.69 10.71 -7.85
N LYS A 85 5.92 11.23 -7.93
CA LYS A 85 7.09 10.53 -8.52
C LYS A 85 7.90 9.74 -7.48
N GLY A 86 7.58 9.90 -6.20
CA GLY A 86 8.30 9.30 -5.08
C GLY A 86 7.97 7.83 -4.85
N ASN A 87 8.34 7.34 -3.67
CA ASN A 87 7.99 6.00 -3.21
C ASN A 87 6.48 5.89 -2.89
N GLU A 88 6.03 4.68 -2.52
CA GLU A 88 4.61 4.41 -2.23
C GLU A 88 4.04 5.36 -1.17
N TYR A 89 4.77 5.59 -0.08
CA TYR A 89 4.34 6.47 1.00
C TYR A 89 4.10 7.91 0.50
N ARG A 90 5.04 8.48 -0.26
CA ARG A 90 4.89 9.83 -0.84
C ARG A 90 3.72 9.92 -1.79
N GLN A 91 3.53 8.90 -2.63
CA GLN A 91 2.39 8.86 -3.55
C GLN A 91 1.06 8.81 -2.80
N LEU A 92 0.96 8.03 -1.70
CA LEU A 92 -0.23 7.99 -0.85
C LEU A 92 -0.51 9.35 -0.20
N VAL A 93 0.52 10.02 0.33
CA VAL A 93 0.39 11.37 0.90
C VAL A 93 -0.10 12.37 -0.15
N ALA A 94 0.48 12.33 -1.37
CA ALA A 94 0.06 13.22 -2.46
C ALA A 94 -1.41 12.99 -2.85
N VAL A 95 -1.83 11.73 -2.97
CA VAL A 95 -3.22 11.38 -3.28
C VAL A 95 -4.15 11.81 -2.15
N GLU A 96 -3.77 11.66 -0.89
CA GLU A 96 -4.55 12.15 0.25
C GLU A 96 -4.73 13.68 0.21
N GLN A 97 -3.70 14.43 -0.20
CA GLN A 97 -3.83 15.87 -0.40
C GLN A 97 -4.77 16.20 -1.58
N LEU A 98 -4.62 15.50 -2.70
CA LEU A 98 -5.50 15.65 -3.85
C LEU A 98 -6.97 15.39 -3.50
N ASN A 99 -7.25 14.38 -2.66
CA ASN A 99 -8.60 14.03 -2.22
C ASN A 99 -9.33 15.17 -1.49
N LYS A 100 -8.59 16.13 -0.94
CA LYS A 100 -9.12 17.32 -0.26
C LYS A 100 -9.42 18.47 -1.23
N LEU A 101 -9.02 18.33 -2.50
CA LEU A 101 -9.13 19.35 -3.54
C LEU A 101 -10.26 19.06 -4.54
N ASN A 102 -10.63 20.06 -5.34
CA ASN A 102 -11.52 19.87 -6.49
C ASN A 102 -10.74 19.25 -7.64
N LEU A 103 -10.83 17.94 -7.84
CA LEU A 103 -10.04 17.20 -8.83
C LEU A 103 -10.32 17.60 -10.29
N ARG A 104 -11.41 18.32 -10.57
CA ARG A 104 -11.69 18.87 -11.92
C ARG A 104 -10.63 19.89 -12.35
N GLU A 105 -10.03 20.59 -11.39
CA GLU A 105 -8.97 21.57 -11.64
C GLU A 105 -7.59 20.92 -11.86
N TYR A 106 -7.45 19.64 -11.50
CA TYR A 106 -6.20 18.88 -11.54
C TYR A 106 -6.24 17.74 -12.56
N TYR A 107 -7.07 17.85 -13.62
CA TYR A 107 -7.25 16.80 -14.61
C TYR A 107 -5.92 16.31 -15.19
N ASP A 108 -5.07 17.20 -15.70
CA ASP A 108 -3.81 16.85 -16.34
C ASP A 108 -2.88 16.10 -15.37
N LEU A 109 -2.76 16.60 -14.14
CA LEU A 109 -1.95 15.98 -13.10
C LEU A 109 -2.43 14.57 -12.77
N CYS A 110 -3.72 14.39 -12.53
CA CYS A 110 -4.32 13.11 -12.19
C CYS A 110 -4.19 12.10 -13.34
N ASN A 111 -4.46 12.53 -14.58
CA ASN A 111 -4.39 11.68 -15.76
C ASN A 111 -2.94 11.28 -16.11
N GLU A 112 -1.97 12.18 -15.94
CA GLU A 112 -0.55 11.89 -16.08
C GLU A 112 -0.10 10.86 -15.04
N TYR A 113 -0.48 11.04 -13.78
CA TYR A 113 -0.14 10.10 -12.71
C TYR A 113 -0.76 8.72 -12.92
N LEU A 114 -2.04 8.63 -13.32
CA LEU A 114 -2.69 7.34 -13.58
C LEU A 114 -2.02 6.58 -14.73
N LYS A 115 -1.47 7.28 -15.74
CA LYS A 115 -0.70 6.68 -16.85
C LYS A 115 0.72 6.29 -16.48
N SER A 116 1.27 6.80 -15.39
CA SER A 116 2.63 6.52 -14.97
C SER A 116 2.78 5.09 -14.41
N ASP A 117 4.01 4.67 -14.13
CA ASP A 117 4.31 3.42 -13.41
C ASP A 117 4.25 3.63 -11.87
N GLY A 118 3.22 4.34 -11.42
CA GLY A 118 2.98 4.61 -9.99
C GLY A 118 2.38 3.40 -9.26
N PHE A 119 2.46 3.43 -7.93
CA PHE A 119 1.95 2.37 -7.07
C PHE A 119 0.42 2.21 -7.18
N ILE A 120 -0.02 0.97 -7.38
CA ILE A 120 -1.43 0.66 -7.61
C ILE A 120 -2.33 1.10 -6.45
N ASN A 121 -1.87 0.96 -5.19
CA ASN A 121 -2.62 1.39 -4.01
C ASN A 121 -2.97 2.89 -4.06
N ALA A 122 -2.03 3.74 -4.43
CA ALA A 122 -2.26 5.17 -4.57
C ALA A 122 -3.16 5.51 -5.77
N LYS A 123 -3.01 4.79 -6.89
CA LYS A 123 -3.86 4.98 -8.08
C LYS A 123 -5.33 4.66 -7.79
N VAL A 124 -5.63 3.54 -7.12
CA VAL A 124 -7.03 3.17 -6.83
C VAL A 124 -7.69 4.11 -5.85
N LEU A 125 -6.94 4.66 -4.88
CA LEU A 125 -7.43 5.72 -3.98
C LEU A 125 -7.74 7.02 -4.74
N LEU A 126 -6.91 7.38 -5.73
CA LEU A 126 -7.22 8.52 -6.59
C LEU A 126 -8.47 8.26 -7.44
N ILE A 127 -8.62 7.06 -8.01
CA ILE A 127 -9.81 6.67 -8.77
C ILE A 127 -11.06 6.77 -7.89
N GLU A 128 -11.02 6.24 -6.67
CA GLU A 128 -12.14 6.37 -5.72
C GLU A 128 -12.55 7.82 -5.54
N SER A 129 -11.59 8.74 -5.38
CA SER A 129 -11.86 10.16 -5.21
C SER A 129 -12.44 10.83 -6.45
N LEU A 130 -11.95 10.44 -7.65
CA LEU A 130 -12.51 10.88 -8.92
C LEU A 130 -13.97 10.42 -9.08
N VAL A 131 -14.27 9.17 -8.68
CA VAL A 131 -15.62 8.60 -8.68
C VAL A 131 -16.53 9.34 -7.72
N ARG A 132 -16.10 9.53 -6.47
CA ARG A 132 -16.89 10.25 -5.44
C ARG A 132 -17.18 11.70 -5.81
N GLN A 133 -16.31 12.33 -6.61
CA GLN A 133 -16.55 13.68 -7.16
C GLN A 133 -17.34 13.68 -8.47
N GLU A 134 -17.84 12.50 -8.93
CA GLU A 134 -18.66 12.33 -10.14
C GLU A 134 -18.03 13.01 -11.38
N ILE A 135 -16.73 12.83 -11.58
CA ILE A 135 -16.01 13.46 -12.68
C ILE A 135 -16.40 12.79 -14.02
N SER A 136 -16.69 13.62 -15.01
CA SER A 136 -17.21 13.17 -16.32
C SER A 136 -16.14 13.15 -17.42
N ASP A 137 -14.93 13.63 -17.14
CA ASP A 137 -13.83 13.58 -18.08
C ASP A 137 -13.29 12.16 -18.21
N GLU A 138 -12.77 11.81 -19.39
CA GLU A 138 -12.16 10.52 -19.65
C GLU A 138 -10.72 10.48 -19.12
N TYR A 139 -10.40 9.44 -18.37
CA TYR A 139 -9.06 9.16 -17.84
C TYR A 139 -8.49 7.89 -18.45
N THR A 140 -7.17 7.79 -18.44
CA THR A 140 -6.45 6.58 -18.84
C THR A 140 -5.59 6.10 -17.68
N MET A 141 -5.71 4.82 -17.30
CA MET A 141 -4.89 4.19 -16.26
C MET A 141 -3.98 3.12 -16.85
N LEU A 142 -2.71 3.14 -16.47
CA LEU A 142 -1.80 2.02 -16.66
C LEU A 142 -1.91 1.05 -15.49
N LYS A 143 -2.34 -0.20 -15.76
CA LYS A 143 -2.45 -1.29 -14.79
C LYS A 143 -2.02 -2.60 -15.43
N ASP A 144 -1.14 -3.34 -14.77
CA ASP A 144 -0.62 -4.64 -15.26
C ASP A 144 -0.08 -4.60 -16.69
N GLY A 145 0.56 -3.49 -17.07
CA GLY A 145 1.11 -3.26 -18.40
C GLY A 145 0.07 -2.91 -19.49
N MET A 146 -1.20 -2.77 -19.13
CA MET A 146 -2.29 -2.42 -20.04
C MET A 146 -2.84 -1.03 -19.74
N LEU A 147 -3.28 -0.32 -20.77
CA LEU A 147 -3.96 0.97 -20.67
C LEU A 147 -5.49 0.76 -20.69
N PHE A 148 -6.16 1.29 -19.67
CA PHE A 148 -7.62 1.27 -19.54
C PHE A 148 -8.15 2.70 -19.59
N ASN A 149 -9.07 2.97 -20.51
CA ASN A 149 -9.80 4.22 -20.55
C ASN A 149 -11.09 4.07 -19.74
N PHE A 150 -11.40 5.06 -18.92
CA PHE A 150 -12.60 5.08 -18.10
C PHE A 150 -13.07 6.51 -17.83
N ILE A 151 -14.36 6.64 -17.56
CA ILE A 151 -14.97 7.89 -17.08
C ILE A 151 -15.39 7.64 -15.63
N PRO A 152 -14.81 8.36 -14.63
CA PRO A 152 -15.05 8.10 -13.22
C PRO A 152 -16.52 8.02 -12.82
N ARG A 153 -17.36 8.92 -13.35
CA ARG A 153 -18.81 8.94 -13.10
C ARG A 153 -19.52 7.61 -13.38
N TYR A 154 -18.97 6.76 -14.23
CA TYR A 154 -19.57 5.46 -14.61
C TYR A 154 -18.88 4.27 -13.97
N VAL A 155 -17.85 4.51 -13.17
CA VAL A 155 -17.16 3.46 -12.42
C VAL A 155 -17.96 3.14 -11.17
N MET A 156 -18.24 1.87 -10.94
CA MET A 156 -18.92 1.39 -9.73
C MET A 156 -17.89 1.14 -8.63
N LEU A 157 -18.09 1.73 -7.47
CA LEU A 157 -17.33 1.37 -6.27
C LEU A 157 -17.66 -0.05 -5.82
N PRO A 158 -16.81 -0.71 -5.01
CA PRO A 158 -17.03 -2.11 -4.63
C PRO A 158 -18.47 -2.41 -4.18
N GLU A 159 -19.01 -1.62 -3.26
CA GLU A 159 -20.33 -1.85 -2.67
C GLU A 159 -21.51 -1.67 -3.65
N GLU A 160 -21.27 -1.01 -4.78
CA GLU A 160 -22.25 -0.78 -5.83
C GLU A 160 -22.25 -1.91 -6.87
N SER A 161 -21.16 -2.71 -6.93
CA SER A 161 -21.01 -3.75 -7.94
C SER A 161 -21.82 -5.00 -7.62
N GLU A 162 -22.39 -5.61 -8.67
CA GLU A 162 -23.17 -6.85 -8.54
C GLU A 162 -22.28 -8.00 -8.05
N GLY A 163 -21.04 -8.07 -8.50
CA GLY A 163 -20.09 -9.12 -8.09
C GLY A 163 -19.75 -9.04 -6.60
N TYR A 164 -19.45 -7.86 -6.07
CA TYR A 164 -19.22 -7.68 -4.64
C TYR A 164 -20.42 -8.11 -3.80
N ASN A 165 -21.63 -7.64 -4.16
CA ASN A 165 -22.83 -7.94 -3.42
C ASN A 165 -23.19 -9.44 -3.46
N THR A 166 -22.94 -10.10 -4.60
CA THR A 166 -23.11 -11.55 -4.74
C THR A 166 -22.13 -12.30 -3.87
N ALA A 167 -20.85 -11.93 -3.92
CA ALA A 167 -19.82 -12.56 -3.10
C ALA A 167 -20.07 -12.34 -1.60
N LEU A 168 -20.42 -11.13 -1.19
CA LEU A 168 -20.72 -10.79 0.20
C LEU A 168 -21.85 -11.65 0.77
N LYS A 169 -22.89 -11.88 -0.03
CA LYS A 169 -24.01 -12.75 0.37
C LYS A 169 -23.54 -14.20 0.58
N ILE A 170 -22.76 -14.76 -0.36
CA ILE A 170 -22.24 -16.13 -0.24
C ILE A 170 -21.36 -16.27 1.01
N LEU A 171 -20.47 -15.30 1.26
CA LEU A 171 -19.59 -15.29 2.43
C LEU A 171 -20.39 -15.18 3.73
N SER A 172 -21.42 -14.34 3.77
CA SER A 172 -22.31 -14.19 4.91
C SER A 172 -23.05 -15.49 5.23
N ASP A 173 -23.59 -16.17 4.22
CA ASP A 173 -24.30 -17.43 4.40
C ASP A 173 -23.34 -18.55 4.87
N TYR A 174 -22.11 -18.60 4.32
CA TYR A 174 -21.11 -19.62 4.66
C TYR A 174 -20.59 -19.46 6.09
N TYR A 175 -20.24 -18.22 6.48
CA TYR A 175 -19.68 -17.93 7.82
C TYR A 175 -20.73 -17.45 8.84
N MET A 176 -21.99 -17.76 8.64
CA MET A 176 -23.11 -17.32 9.51
C MET A 176 -22.89 -17.63 11.00
N LYS A 177 -22.20 -18.72 11.32
CA LYS A 177 -21.89 -19.15 12.70
C LYS A 177 -20.52 -18.70 13.20
N GLU A 178 -19.74 -18.03 12.36
CA GLU A 178 -18.33 -17.68 12.62
C GLU A 178 -18.09 -16.19 12.30
N PRO A 179 -18.64 -15.26 13.13
CA PRO A 179 -18.62 -13.82 12.82
C PRO A 179 -17.23 -13.23 12.56
N SER A 180 -16.21 -13.73 13.26
CA SER A 180 -14.83 -13.27 13.07
C SER A 180 -14.29 -13.63 11.68
N TYR A 181 -14.64 -14.83 11.18
CA TYR A 181 -14.23 -15.28 9.84
C TYR A 181 -14.99 -14.50 8.76
N PHE A 182 -16.27 -14.19 9.01
CA PHE A 182 -17.03 -13.33 8.10
C PHE A 182 -16.39 -11.94 7.97
N LEU A 183 -15.96 -11.33 9.08
CA LEU A 183 -15.28 -10.02 9.03
C LEU A 183 -14.00 -10.07 8.20
N MET A 184 -13.17 -11.10 8.43
CA MET A 184 -11.95 -11.30 7.63
C MET A 184 -12.26 -11.51 6.15
N ALA A 185 -13.27 -12.35 5.85
CA ALA A 185 -13.68 -12.61 4.48
C ALA A 185 -14.20 -11.35 3.77
N ARG A 186 -14.98 -10.54 4.46
CA ARG A 186 -15.49 -9.27 3.96
C ARG A 186 -14.36 -8.28 3.67
N ASP A 187 -13.39 -8.18 4.56
CA ASP A 187 -12.26 -7.26 4.39
C ASP A 187 -11.37 -7.68 3.21
N LEU A 188 -11.15 -8.98 3.02
CA LEU A 188 -10.47 -9.52 1.83
C LEU A 188 -11.26 -9.22 0.55
N LEU A 189 -12.57 -9.48 0.57
CA LEU A 189 -13.47 -9.19 -0.57
C LEU A 189 -13.42 -7.71 -0.95
N TYR A 190 -13.54 -6.82 0.04
CA TYR A 190 -13.48 -5.39 -0.21
C TYR A 190 -12.16 -4.98 -0.85
N LYS A 191 -11.04 -5.45 -0.28
CA LYS A 191 -9.71 -5.18 -0.80
C LYS A 191 -9.54 -5.63 -2.24
N ASP A 192 -9.97 -6.86 -2.57
CA ASP A 192 -9.85 -7.40 -3.93
C ASP A 192 -10.67 -6.58 -4.93
N CYS A 193 -11.93 -6.26 -4.58
CA CYS A 193 -12.79 -5.43 -5.43
C CYS A 193 -12.27 -4.00 -5.57
N PHE A 194 -11.74 -3.42 -4.48
CA PHE A 194 -11.14 -2.09 -4.50
C PHE A 194 -9.89 -2.02 -5.38
N MET A 195 -9.03 -3.03 -5.27
CA MET A 195 -7.83 -3.14 -6.10
C MET A 195 -8.14 -3.44 -7.58
N ALA A 196 -9.36 -3.88 -7.91
CA ALA A 196 -9.77 -4.09 -9.29
C ALA A 196 -10.08 -2.78 -10.03
N LEU A 197 -10.39 -1.68 -9.32
CA LEU A 197 -10.73 -0.40 -9.94
C LEU A 197 -9.77 0.01 -11.07
N PRO A 198 -10.26 0.62 -12.15
CA PRO A 198 -11.64 1.09 -12.41
C PRO A 198 -12.61 -0.01 -12.87
N LEU A 199 -12.19 -1.27 -12.92
CA LEU A 199 -13.04 -2.40 -13.29
C LEU A 199 -13.88 -2.82 -12.08
N SER A 200 -15.10 -3.30 -12.35
CA SER A 200 -15.98 -3.90 -11.35
C SER A 200 -16.28 -5.35 -11.70
N TYR A 201 -16.48 -6.19 -10.69
CA TYR A 201 -16.83 -7.59 -10.90
C TYR A 201 -18.31 -7.76 -11.26
N ILE A 202 -18.57 -8.59 -12.26
CA ILE A 202 -19.92 -9.08 -12.57
C ILE A 202 -20.31 -10.22 -11.60
N ARG A 203 -21.56 -10.64 -11.65
CA ARG A 203 -22.12 -11.66 -10.75
C ARG A 203 -21.32 -12.96 -10.71
N GLU A 204 -21.00 -13.52 -11.88
CA GLU A 204 -20.28 -14.79 -12.01
C GLU A 204 -18.87 -14.72 -11.44
N GLU A 205 -18.20 -13.60 -11.62
CA GLU A 205 -16.89 -13.33 -11.04
C GLU A 205 -16.98 -13.20 -9.51
N GLY A 206 -18.04 -12.57 -8.99
CA GLY A 206 -18.32 -12.49 -7.56
C GLY A 206 -18.52 -13.86 -6.92
N GLU A 207 -19.22 -14.80 -7.58
CA GLU A 207 -19.36 -16.17 -7.11
C GLU A 207 -18.01 -16.89 -7.01
N MET A 208 -17.14 -16.70 -8.02
CA MET A 208 -15.80 -17.28 -8.04
C MET A 208 -14.90 -16.67 -6.95
N LEU A 209 -14.97 -15.36 -6.78
CA LEU A 209 -14.20 -14.64 -5.77
C LEU A 209 -14.56 -15.11 -4.34
N ALA A 210 -15.87 -15.27 -4.05
CA ALA A 210 -16.32 -15.82 -2.78
C ALA A 210 -15.74 -17.22 -2.50
N ARG A 211 -15.74 -18.12 -3.50
CA ARG A 211 -15.17 -19.47 -3.36
C ARG A 211 -13.68 -19.43 -3.10
N ASN A 212 -12.95 -18.54 -3.76
CA ASN A 212 -11.51 -18.37 -3.56
C ASN A 212 -11.20 -17.89 -2.14
N ILE A 213 -11.94 -16.90 -1.64
CA ILE A 213 -11.79 -16.39 -0.27
C ILE A 213 -12.09 -17.47 0.76
N ILE A 214 -13.17 -18.24 0.59
CA ILE A 214 -13.50 -19.38 1.47
C ILE A 214 -12.35 -20.38 1.47
N SER A 215 -11.89 -20.81 0.29
CA SER A 215 -10.79 -21.78 0.18
C SER A 215 -9.51 -21.28 0.85
N TYR A 216 -9.17 -20.03 0.67
CA TYR A 216 -8.01 -19.40 1.31
C TYR A 216 -8.14 -19.39 2.82
N LEU A 217 -9.21 -18.86 3.38
CA LEU A 217 -9.41 -18.79 4.83
C LEU A 217 -9.49 -20.16 5.48
N ASP A 218 -10.17 -21.11 4.87
CA ASP A 218 -10.24 -22.48 5.37
C ASP A 218 -8.86 -23.17 5.39
N SER A 219 -7.98 -22.84 4.45
CA SER A 219 -6.62 -23.39 4.40
C SER A 219 -5.66 -22.80 5.44
N VAL A 220 -5.92 -21.57 5.91
CA VAL A 220 -5.05 -20.85 6.85
C VAL A 220 -5.53 -21.00 8.29
N LEU A 221 -6.83 -21.16 8.51
CA LEU A 221 -7.46 -21.09 9.83
C LEU A 221 -7.93 -22.46 10.36
N LYS A 222 -7.97 -23.49 9.53
CA LYS A 222 -8.29 -24.89 9.89
C LYS A 222 -7.08 -25.79 9.72
#